data_5ab76c5a827bd1bc4c9d18a47bfcc8d1
#
_entry.id   5ab76c5a827bd1bc4c9d18a47bfcc8d1
#
_cell.length_a   1.000
_cell.length_b   1.000
_cell.length_c   1.000
_cell.angle_alpha   90.00
_cell.angle_beta   90.00
_cell.angle_gamma   90.00
#
_symmetry.space_group_name_H-M   'P 1'
#
loop_
_entity.id
_entity.type
_entity.pdbx_description
1 polymer ?
#
loop_
_entity_poly.entity_id
_entity_poly.type
_entity_poly.pdbx_seq_one_letter_code
_entity_poly.pdbx_strand_id
1 'polypeptide(L)'
;MSAHIGVTGLAVMGANLARNLARNGFTVALHNRSVEKTDALLEKHGSEGDFIRTETLQELVDSLEKPRRVLIMVKAGKPVDSVIEQLEPLLEPGDIIIDAGNSHYEDTRRREAALAKKDLHFVGVGVSGGEEGALNGPSIMPGGSKESYKALGPLLEKISAKVDGEPCCAWIGTDGAGHFVKMVHNGIEYADMQVIGEAFDLLRSGAGIEPAEQAKIFTEWNKGELSSFLIEISAEVLGHVDARTGKPFVDVVVDAAGQKGTGRWTVISALELGSPVSGIAESVFARALSSQAAQRKLGQELLAGNEVKVEIPETFVEDVRQALYASKLVSYAQGLDMLTSAAKEYGWDLKLDEIASLWRAGCIIRAELLKDITKAYAADEKPANLLFAPAFTKAIADALPAWRRVVATAVQLGIPVPVFSSSLAYYDGLRRKRVAAALIQGQRDLFGAHTYGRVDTEGTFHTLWGEDKSEIEAVDTH
;
A
#
# COMPACT_ATOMS: atom_id res chain seq x y z
N MET A 1 39.73 -3.54 -5.92
CA MET A 1 38.52 -4.32 -6.30
C MET A 1 37.45 -3.31 -6.63
N SER A 2 36.67 -3.52 -7.67
CA SER A 2 35.53 -2.69 -8.00
C SER A 2 34.28 -3.16 -7.22
N ALA A 3 33.39 -2.24 -6.88
CA ALA A 3 32.14 -2.56 -6.21
C ALA A 3 31.07 -2.98 -7.23
N HIS A 4 30.24 -3.92 -6.84
CA HIS A 4 29.10 -4.39 -7.65
C HIS A 4 27.97 -3.36 -7.70
N ILE A 5 27.81 -2.54 -6.64
CA ILE A 5 26.77 -1.53 -6.50
C ILE A 5 27.23 -0.42 -5.54
N GLY A 6 26.82 0.81 -5.83
CA GLY A 6 26.99 1.96 -4.95
C GLY A 6 25.67 2.29 -4.25
N VAL A 7 25.73 2.67 -2.98
CA VAL A 7 24.56 3.12 -2.21
C VAL A 7 24.83 4.54 -1.72
N THR A 8 23.98 5.48 -2.12
CA THR A 8 24.00 6.87 -1.63
C THR A 8 22.75 7.17 -0.81
N GLY A 9 22.97 7.71 0.41
CA GLY A 9 21.90 7.94 1.38
C GLY A 9 21.84 6.84 2.43
N LEU A 10 22.64 6.97 3.49
CA LEU A 10 22.83 5.96 4.53
C LEU A 10 22.02 6.30 5.81
N ALA A 11 20.74 6.68 5.64
CA ALA A 11 19.77 6.61 6.73
C ALA A 11 19.36 5.14 6.95
N VAL A 12 18.46 4.89 7.90
CA VAL A 12 18.09 3.52 8.34
C VAL A 12 17.92 2.53 7.17
N MET A 13 17.08 2.86 6.18
CA MET A 13 16.79 1.96 5.07
C MET A 13 18.00 1.74 4.15
N GLY A 14 18.71 2.81 3.79
CA GLY A 14 19.87 2.72 2.90
C GLY A 14 21.04 1.99 3.56
N ALA A 15 21.29 2.25 4.83
CA ALA A 15 22.29 1.53 5.62
C ALA A 15 21.97 0.02 5.68
N ASN A 16 20.73 -0.33 5.97
CA ASN A 16 20.33 -1.74 6.07
C ASN A 16 20.34 -2.46 4.72
N LEU A 17 19.93 -1.81 3.62
CA LEU A 17 20.05 -2.40 2.28
C LEU A 17 21.53 -2.61 1.88
N ALA A 18 22.43 -1.65 2.18
CA ALA A 18 23.84 -1.80 1.93
C ALA A 18 24.45 -2.97 2.72
N ARG A 19 24.07 -3.12 3.98
CA ARG A 19 24.49 -4.26 4.82
C ARG A 19 23.95 -5.58 4.30
N ASN A 20 22.69 -5.61 3.89
CA ASN A 20 22.08 -6.80 3.30
C ASN A 20 22.80 -7.23 2.02
N LEU A 21 23.10 -6.28 1.11
CA LEU A 21 23.91 -6.54 -0.08
C LEU A 21 25.28 -7.13 0.27
N ALA A 22 26.00 -6.50 1.21
CA ALA A 22 27.32 -6.98 1.62
C ALA A 22 27.28 -8.36 2.28
N ARG A 23 26.32 -8.62 3.17
CA ARG A 23 26.09 -9.96 3.77
C ARG A 23 25.78 -11.04 2.75
N ASN A 24 25.23 -10.67 1.61
CA ASN A 24 24.95 -11.57 0.49
C ASN A 24 26.13 -11.70 -0.49
N GLY A 25 27.32 -11.19 -0.14
CA GLY A 25 28.57 -11.37 -0.87
C GLY A 25 28.81 -10.37 -1.99
N PHE A 26 28.10 -9.25 -2.01
CA PHE A 26 28.37 -8.15 -2.93
C PHE A 26 29.33 -7.13 -2.29
N THR A 27 30.29 -6.65 -3.06
CA THR A 27 31.09 -5.49 -2.64
C THR A 27 30.26 -4.23 -2.86
N VAL A 28 30.08 -3.42 -1.82
CA VAL A 28 29.21 -2.25 -1.81
C VAL A 28 30.01 -0.97 -1.58
N ALA A 29 29.94 -0.03 -2.53
CA ALA A 29 30.50 1.31 -2.31
C ALA A 29 29.48 2.18 -1.55
N LEU A 30 29.94 2.85 -0.52
CA LEU A 30 29.09 3.61 0.41
C LEU A 30 29.36 5.11 0.28
N HIS A 31 28.30 5.88 0.05
CA HIS A 31 28.32 7.33 0.03
C HIS A 31 27.18 7.91 0.86
N ASN A 32 27.47 8.97 1.59
CA ASN A 32 26.44 9.83 2.19
C ASN A 32 26.94 11.27 2.18
N ARG A 33 26.03 12.23 1.96
CA ARG A 33 26.36 13.67 1.98
C ARG A 33 27.11 14.11 3.24
N SER A 34 26.77 13.54 4.39
CA SER A 34 27.55 13.64 5.65
C SER A 34 28.43 12.41 5.75
N VAL A 35 29.72 12.57 5.55
CA VAL A 35 30.72 11.49 5.57
C VAL A 35 30.71 10.72 6.89
N GLU A 36 30.42 11.40 7.98
CA GLU A 36 30.36 10.82 9.33
C GLU A 36 29.36 9.66 9.43
N LYS A 37 28.31 9.66 8.61
CA LYS A 37 27.35 8.53 8.54
C LYS A 37 27.94 7.31 7.87
N THR A 38 28.78 7.50 6.86
CA THR A 38 29.53 6.43 6.21
C THR A 38 30.53 5.82 7.20
N ASP A 39 31.25 6.66 7.89
CA ASP A 39 32.25 6.23 8.87
C ASP A 39 31.61 5.49 10.04
N ALA A 40 30.50 6.00 10.59
CA ALA A 40 29.75 5.34 11.66
C ALA A 40 29.17 3.97 11.24
N LEU A 41 28.74 3.83 9.98
CA LEU A 41 28.28 2.55 9.46
C LEU A 41 29.44 1.55 9.40
N LEU A 42 30.59 1.98 8.88
CA LEU A 42 31.77 1.12 8.75
C LEU A 42 32.35 0.74 10.12
N GLU A 43 32.42 1.68 11.06
CA GLU A 43 32.87 1.41 12.43
C GLU A 43 32.02 0.33 13.10
N LYS A 44 30.66 0.42 12.93
CA LYS A 44 29.74 -0.48 13.60
C LYS A 44 29.52 -1.80 12.85
N HIS A 45 29.57 -1.78 11.54
CA HIS A 45 29.11 -2.86 10.68
C HIS A 45 30.09 -3.26 9.56
N GLY A 46 31.30 -2.68 9.53
CA GLY A 46 32.30 -2.93 8.48
C GLY A 46 32.75 -4.38 8.36
N SER A 47 32.63 -5.17 9.45
CA SER A 47 32.94 -6.59 9.44
C SER A 47 31.84 -7.51 8.84
N GLU A 48 30.69 -6.95 8.48
CA GLU A 48 29.55 -7.73 7.94
C GLU A 48 29.73 -8.12 6.47
N GLY A 49 30.68 -7.51 5.75
CA GLY A 49 30.97 -7.81 4.34
C GLY A 49 31.95 -6.82 3.73
N ASP A 50 32.04 -6.82 2.41
CA ASP A 50 32.99 -6.00 1.67
C ASP A 50 32.41 -4.62 1.35
N PHE A 51 32.98 -3.57 1.95
CA PHE A 51 32.59 -2.19 1.74
C PHE A 51 33.74 -1.34 1.20
N ILE A 52 33.43 -0.42 0.28
CA ILE A 52 34.32 0.63 -0.17
C ILE A 52 33.79 1.96 0.36
N ARG A 53 34.60 2.66 1.17
CA ARG A 53 34.30 4.00 1.66
C ARG A 53 34.53 5.03 0.57
N THR A 54 33.57 5.90 0.33
CA THR A 54 33.72 7.04 -0.59
C THR A 54 33.23 8.34 0.06
N GLU A 55 33.85 9.45 -0.28
CA GLU A 55 33.52 10.78 0.24
C GLU A 55 32.68 11.59 -0.74
N THR A 56 32.88 11.34 -2.02
CA THR A 56 32.20 12.06 -3.11
C THR A 56 31.44 11.12 -4.03
N LEU A 57 30.46 11.65 -4.79
CA LEU A 57 29.77 10.87 -5.81
C LEU A 57 30.71 10.46 -6.95
N GLN A 58 31.76 11.26 -7.25
CA GLN A 58 32.79 10.89 -8.22
C GLN A 58 33.54 9.63 -7.76
N GLU A 59 34.04 9.61 -6.51
CA GLU A 59 34.70 8.43 -5.95
C GLU A 59 33.77 7.20 -5.92
N LEU A 60 32.47 7.41 -5.60
CA LEU A 60 31.48 6.36 -5.65
C LEU A 60 31.42 5.75 -7.05
N VAL A 61 31.21 6.57 -8.06
CA VAL A 61 31.08 6.12 -9.47
C VAL A 61 32.35 5.46 -9.97
N ASP A 62 33.53 6.02 -9.65
CA ASP A 62 34.83 5.48 -10.07
C ASP A 62 35.14 4.12 -9.43
N SER A 63 34.55 3.83 -8.28
CA SER A 63 34.71 2.54 -7.59
C SER A 63 33.87 1.40 -8.16
N LEU A 64 32.91 1.69 -9.05
CA LEU A 64 31.93 0.70 -9.54
C LEU A 64 32.38 -0.04 -10.78
N GLU A 65 32.03 -1.32 -10.88
CA GLU A 65 32.13 -2.09 -12.14
C GLU A 65 31.04 -1.66 -13.13
N LYS A 66 31.29 -1.84 -14.43
CA LYS A 66 30.32 -1.55 -15.50
C LYS A 66 29.46 -2.78 -15.82
N PRO A 67 28.15 -2.57 -16.13
CA PRO A 67 27.42 -1.31 -16.03
C PRO A 67 27.31 -0.87 -14.57
N ARG A 68 27.60 0.41 -14.30
CA ARG A 68 27.57 0.96 -12.96
C ARG A 68 26.14 0.96 -12.41
N ARG A 69 25.97 0.64 -11.13
CA ARG A 69 24.67 0.58 -10.44
C ARG A 69 24.74 1.49 -9.23
N VAL A 70 23.96 2.56 -9.23
CA VAL A 70 23.91 3.51 -8.11
C VAL A 70 22.51 3.53 -7.51
N LEU A 71 22.39 2.99 -6.29
CA LEU A 71 21.17 2.97 -5.52
C LEU A 71 21.06 4.26 -4.69
N ILE A 72 19.97 4.99 -4.91
CA ILE A 72 19.62 6.22 -4.20
C ILE A 72 18.57 5.88 -3.13
N MET A 73 18.86 6.21 -1.88
CA MET A 73 17.93 6.06 -0.75
C MET A 73 17.84 7.39 0.03
N VAL A 74 17.20 8.37 -0.60
CA VAL A 74 16.97 9.70 -0.03
C VAL A 74 15.48 10.01 0.04
N LYS A 75 15.11 11.15 0.65
CA LYS A 75 13.72 11.60 0.69
C LYS A 75 13.18 11.82 -0.73
N ALA A 76 11.98 11.33 -1.02
CA ALA A 76 11.31 11.48 -2.30
C ALA A 76 11.13 12.95 -2.73
N GLY A 77 10.99 13.17 -4.03
CA GLY A 77 10.84 14.48 -4.65
C GLY A 77 12.17 15.14 -4.99
N LYS A 78 12.30 16.45 -4.80
CA LYS A 78 13.49 17.25 -5.17
C LYS A 78 14.85 16.68 -4.71
N PRO A 79 15.00 16.07 -3.51
CA PRO A 79 16.26 15.46 -3.14
C PRO A 79 16.74 14.36 -4.08
N VAL A 80 15.83 13.56 -4.66
CA VAL A 80 16.17 12.55 -5.67
C VAL A 80 16.64 13.24 -6.96
N ASP A 81 15.92 14.27 -7.43
CA ASP A 81 16.31 15.04 -8.63
C ASP A 81 17.71 15.63 -8.46
N SER A 82 18.02 16.20 -7.28
CA SER A 82 19.34 16.78 -7.00
C SER A 82 20.47 15.74 -7.00
N VAL A 83 20.22 14.52 -6.57
CA VAL A 83 21.23 13.45 -6.65
C VAL A 83 21.41 12.98 -8.09
N ILE A 84 20.33 12.87 -8.86
CA ILE A 84 20.38 12.52 -10.28
C ILE A 84 21.20 13.57 -11.06
N GLU A 85 20.94 14.86 -10.86
CA GLU A 85 21.67 15.96 -11.50
C GLU A 85 23.20 15.89 -11.24
N GLN A 86 23.61 15.42 -10.07
CA GLN A 86 25.03 15.26 -9.73
C GLN A 86 25.63 13.97 -10.29
N LEU A 87 24.86 12.89 -10.40
CA LEU A 87 25.32 11.60 -10.91
C LEU A 87 25.40 11.57 -12.43
N GLU A 88 24.45 12.20 -13.09
CA GLU A 88 24.29 12.16 -14.57
C GLU A 88 25.59 12.46 -15.32
N PRO A 89 26.35 13.55 -15.03
CA PRO A 89 27.59 13.86 -15.75
C PRO A 89 28.75 12.89 -15.46
N LEU A 90 28.62 12.02 -14.45
CA LEU A 90 29.62 11.05 -14.03
C LEU A 90 29.42 9.66 -14.63
N LEU A 91 28.22 9.41 -15.18
CA LEU A 91 27.79 8.11 -15.67
C LEU A 91 27.95 8.02 -17.20
N GLU A 92 28.04 6.80 -17.69
CA GLU A 92 28.18 6.48 -19.12
C GLU A 92 26.94 5.73 -19.63
N PRO A 93 26.68 5.70 -20.96
CA PRO A 93 25.62 4.92 -21.57
C PRO A 93 25.57 3.47 -21.05
N GLY A 94 24.40 3.02 -20.66
CA GLY A 94 24.17 1.67 -20.08
C GLY A 94 24.28 1.61 -18.56
N ASP A 95 24.76 2.66 -17.89
CA ASP A 95 24.79 2.73 -16.43
C ASP A 95 23.35 2.89 -15.85
N ILE A 96 23.15 2.49 -14.61
CA ILE A 96 21.84 2.34 -13.97
C ILE A 96 21.76 3.20 -12.71
N ILE A 97 20.80 4.12 -12.67
CA ILE A 97 20.39 4.84 -11.47
C ILE A 97 19.15 4.15 -10.90
N ILE A 98 19.18 3.82 -9.61
CA ILE A 98 18.15 3.07 -8.92
C ILE A 98 17.56 3.95 -7.81
N ASP A 99 16.31 4.34 -7.94
CA ASP A 99 15.57 5.03 -6.88
C ASP A 99 14.82 4.00 -6.03
N ALA A 100 15.35 3.68 -4.86
CA ALA A 100 14.78 2.73 -3.94
C ALA A 100 13.97 3.41 -2.80
N GLY A 101 13.72 4.72 -2.90
CA GLY A 101 12.85 5.48 -2.00
C GLY A 101 11.35 5.25 -2.29
N ASN A 102 10.51 5.83 -1.44
CA ASN A 102 9.06 5.87 -1.70
C ASN A 102 8.73 7.07 -2.59
N SER A 103 9.23 7.08 -3.83
CA SER A 103 8.99 8.14 -4.79
C SER A 103 7.61 8.03 -5.45
N HIS A 104 7.07 9.16 -5.89
CA HIS A 104 5.84 9.18 -6.67
C HIS A 104 6.12 8.61 -8.07
N TYR A 105 5.27 7.71 -8.55
CA TYR A 105 5.49 7.00 -9.82
C TYR A 105 5.57 7.93 -11.05
N GLU A 106 4.86 9.07 -11.04
CA GLU A 106 4.94 10.06 -12.13
C GLU A 106 6.31 10.75 -12.18
N ASP A 107 6.91 11.04 -11.03
CA ASP A 107 8.29 11.51 -10.98
C ASP A 107 9.26 10.47 -11.55
N THR A 108 9.01 9.20 -11.26
CA THR A 108 9.82 8.08 -11.81
C THR A 108 9.71 8.01 -13.33
N ARG A 109 8.50 8.10 -13.88
CA ARG A 109 8.25 8.15 -15.33
C ARG A 109 8.96 9.32 -15.99
N ARG A 110 8.85 10.50 -15.39
CA ARG A 110 9.53 11.71 -15.86
C ARG A 110 11.05 11.56 -15.88
N ARG A 111 11.63 11.01 -14.79
CA ARG A 111 13.08 10.80 -14.64
C ARG A 111 13.60 9.77 -15.64
N GLU A 112 12.91 8.64 -15.78
CA GLU A 112 13.26 7.62 -16.75
C GLU A 112 13.24 8.17 -18.17
N ALA A 113 12.19 8.87 -18.58
CA ALA A 113 12.08 9.48 -19.91
C ALA A 113 13.17 10.52 -20.19
N ALA A 114 13.65 11.23 -19.17
CA ALA A 114 14.73 12.18 -19.30
C ALA A 114 16.10 11.50 -19.44
N LEU A 115 16.38 10.48 -18.64
CA LEU A 115 17.66 9.77 -18.62
C LEU A 115 17.82 8.82 -19.80
N ALA A 116 16.73 8.23 -20.31
CA ALA A 116 16.74 7.41 -21.52
C ALA A 116 17.26 8.15 -22.75
N LYS A 117 17.07 9.49 -22.85
CA LYS A 117 17.63 10.33 -23.92
C LYS A 117 19.16 10.41 -23.90
N LYS A 118 19.77 9.95 -22.83
CA LYS A 118 21.21 9.91 -22.59
C LYS A 118 21.75 8.49 -22.52
N ASP A 119 20.93 7.52 -22.94
CA ASP A 119 21.23 6.09 -22.86
C ASP A 119 21.54 5.60 -21.41
N LEU A 120 21.01 6.32 -20.41
CA LEU A 120 21.08 5.90 -19.02
C LEU A 120 19.79 5.20 -18.61
N HIS A 121 19.92 4.14 -17.82
CA HIS A 121 18.75 3.47 -17.23
C HIS A 121 18.37 4.12 -15.91
N PHE A 122 17.06 4.31 -15.71
CA PHE A 122 16.49 4.69 -14.42
C PHE A 122 15.49 3.63 -13.95
N VAL A 123 15.65 3.14 -12.74
CA VAL A 123 14.83 2.08 -12.17
C VAL A 123 14.20 2.54 -10.88
N GLY A 124 12.88 2.73 -10.88
CA GLY A 124 12.11 2.93 -9.66
C GLY A 124 11.87 1.60 -8.96
N VAL A 125 12.34 1.46 -7.72
CA VAL A 125 12.25 0.22 -6.96
C VAL A 125 11.45 0.43 -5.69
N GLY A 126 10.27 -0.19 -5.64
CA GLY A 126 9.51 -0.29 -4.39
C GLY A 126 10.17 -1.28 -3.44
N VAL A 127 10.56 -0.82 -2.25
CA VAL A 127 11.11 -1.68 -1.20
C VAL A 127 10.15 -1.68 -0.01
N SER A 128 9.80 -2.85 0.50
CA SER A 128 8.96 -3.02 1.68
C SER A 128 9.66 -3.85 2.75
N GLY A 129 9.10 -3.86 3.98
CA GLY A 129 9.59 -4.65 5.10
C GLY A 129 10.12 -3.83 6.28
N GLY A 130 10.16 -2.50 6.16
CA GLY A 130 10.66 -1.63 7.20
C GLY A 130 12.15 -1.82 7.47
N GLU A 131 12.60 -1.45 8.66
CA GLU A 131 14.00 -1.51 9.07
C GLU A 131 14.55 -2.94 9.04
N GLU A 132 13.82 -3.86 9.64
CA GLU A 132 14.21 -5.27 9.74
C GLU A 132 14.20 -5.95 8.36
N GLY A 133 13.14 -5.74 7.58
CA GLY A 133 13.03 -6.32 6.24
C GLY A 133 14.14 -5.85 5.32
N ALA A 134 14.50 -4.57 5.34
CA ALA A 134 15.61 -4.05 4.54
C ALA A 134 16.95 -4.75 4.84
N LEU A 135 17.17 -5.17 6.08
CA LEU A 135 18.38 -5.86 6.51
C LEU A 135 18.34 -7.37 6.23
N ASN A 136 17.20 -8.01 6.47
CA ASN A 136 17.09 -9.47 6.55
C ASN A 136 16.34 -10.11 5.35
N GLY A 137 15.84 -9.31 4.44
CA GLY A 137 15.12 -9.75 3.25
C GLY A 137 13.84 -8.96 3.01
N PRO A 138 13.89 -7.89 2.20
CA PRO A 138 12.69 -7.13 1.84
C PRO A 138 11.91 -7.79 0.71
N SER A 139 10.63 -7.40 0.57
CA SER A 139 9.91 -7.52 -0.68
C SER A 139 10.34 -6.38 -1.62
N ILE A 140 10.70 -6.69 -2.86
CA ILE A 140 11.29 -5.73 -3.79
C ILE A 140 10.49 -5.72 -5.10
N MET A 141 10.09 -4.55 -5.55
CA MET A 141 9.24 -4.31 -6.71
C MET A 141 9.97 -3.41 -7.73
N PRO A 142 10.94 -3.92 -8.49
CA PRO A 142 11.67 -3.13 -9.49
C PRO A 142 10.82 -2.89 -10.74
N GLY A 143 10.82 -1.64 -11.20
CA GLY A 143 10.29 -1.23 -12.50
C GLY A 143 11.42 -1.04 -13.53
N GLY A 144 11.17 -0.18 -14.53
CA GLY A 144 12.15 0.18 -15.56
C GLY A 144 12.27 -0.83 -16.71
N SER A 145 13.29 -0.70 -17.54
CA SER A 145 13.47 -1.58 -18.71
C SER A 145 13.83 -3.01 -18.34
N LYS A 146 13.43 -3.97 -19.19
CA LYS A 146 13.87 -5.38 -19.04
C LYS A 146 15.39 -5.52 -19.13
N GLU A 147 16.06 -4.61 -19.84
CA GLU A 147 17.52 -4.62 -19.99
C GLU A 147 18.19 -4.25 -18.66
N SER A 148 17.75 -3.18 -18.00
CA SER A 148 18.25 -2.83 -16.67
C SER A 148 17.99 -3.94 -15.64
N TYR A 149 16.84 -4.61 -15.72
CA TYR A 149 16.53 -5.72 -14.83
C TYR A 149 17.48 -6.91 -15.01
N LYS A 150 17.93 -7.22 -16.23
CA LYS A 150 18.93 -8.31 -16.45
C LYS A 150 20.22 -8.06 -15.67
N ALA A 151 20.63 -6.80 -15.55
CA ALA A 151 21.84 -6.44 -14.81
C ALA A 151 21.63 -6.29 -13.30
N LEU A 152 20.43 -5.84 -12.89
CA LEU A 152 20.11 -5.51 -11.49
C LEU A 152 19.38 -6.64 -10.76
N GLY A 153 18.52 -7.38 -11.46
CA GLY A 153 17.64 -8.42 -10.90
C GLY A 153 18.37 -9.45 -10.03
N PRO A 154 19.49 -10.06 -10.49
CA PRO A 154 20.21 -11.03 -9.68
C PRO A 154 20.67 -10.53 -8.31
N LEU A 155 21.01 -9.23 -8.19
CA LEU A 155 21.37 -8.62 -6.92
C LEU A 155 20.14 -8.46 -6.02
N LEU A 156 19.05 -7.93 -6.57
CA LEU A 156 17.81 -7.69 -5.84
C LEU A 156 17.13 -8.98 -5.41
N GLU A 157 17.07 -9.97 -6.29
CA GLU A 157 16.52 -11.30 -5.99
C GLU A 157 17.31 -12.00 -4.86
N LYS A 158 18.63 -11.83 -4.85
CA LYS A 158 19.46 -12.47 -3.83
C LYS A 158 19.21 -11.90 -2.43
N ILE A 159 19.04 -10.58 -2.31
CA ILE A 159 18.82 -9.90 -1.05
C ILE A 159 17.36 -9.88 -0.57
N SER A 160 16.41 -10.26 -1.43
CA SER A 160 14.99 -10.28 -1.09
C SER A 160 14.63 -11.43 -0.14
N ALA A 161 13.50 -11.29 0.54
CA ALA A 161 12.88 -12.41 1.24
C ALA A 161 12.61 -13.57 0.29
N LYS A 162 12.49 -14.76 0.84
CA LYS A 162 12.19 -15.97 0.05
C LYS A 162 11.04 -16.73 0.67
N VAL A 163 10.17 -17.27 -0.19
CA VAL A 163 9.09 -18.18 0.18
C VAL A 163 9.23 -19.44 -0.67
N ASP A 164 9.39 -20.57 -0.03
CA ASP A 164 9.59 -21.86 -0.72
C ASP A 164 10.78 -21.85 -1.70
N GLY A 165 11.81 -21.04 -1.41
CA GLY A 165 12.99 -20.85 -2.26
C GLY A 165 12.84 -19.76 -3.32
N GLU A 166 11.64 -19.32 -3.61
CA GLU A 166 11.36 -18.27 -4.59
C GLU A 166 11.57 -16.88 -4.00
N PRO A 167 12.28 -15.96 -4.71
CA PRO A 167 12.51 -14.62 -4.22
C PRO A 167 11.23 -13.76 -4.22
N CYS A 168 11.02 -12.96 -3.17
CA CYS A 168 10.00 -11.91 -3.15
C CYS A 168 10.49 -10.67 -3.92
N CYS A 169 10.97 -10.88 -5.12
CA CYS A 169 11.46 -9.87 -6.06
C CYS A 169 11.25 -10.36 -7.49
N ALA A 170 10.60 -9.56 -8.32
CA ALA A 170 10.46 -9.81 -9.76
C ALA A 170 10.31 -8.47 -10.50
N TRP A 171 10.62 -8.45 -11.79
CA TRP A 171 10.37 -7.29 -12.63
C TRP A 171 8.87 -7.01 -12.74
N ILE A 172 8.46 -5.81 -12.31
CA ILE A 172 7.04 -5.44 -12.25
C ILE A 172 6.51 -4.94 -13.60
N GLY A 173 7.30 -4.13 -14.28
CA GLY A 173 6.88 -3.48 -15.52
C GLY A 173 7.78 -2.32 -15.89
N THR A 174 7.47 -1.65 -16.99
CA THR A 174 8.24 -0.49 -17.45
C THR A 174 8.03 0.73 -16.57
N ASP A 175 8.85 1.71 -16.74
CA ASP A 175 8.82 3.07 -16.20
C ASP A 175 8.47 3.12 -14.68
N GLY A 176 7.38 3.76 -14.30
CA GLY A 176 6.96 3.95 -12.92
C GLY A 176 6.26 2.76 -12.26
N ALA A 177 6.09 1.60 -12.94
CA ALA A 177 5.30 0.47 -12.48
C ALA A 177 5.72 -0.05 -11.09
N GLY A 178 7.02 -0.14 -10.81
CA GLY A 178 7.53 -0.59 -9.51
C GLY A 178 7.08 0.32 -8.36
N HIS A 179 7.22 1.62 -8.51
CA HIS A 179 6.75 2.60 -7.51
C HIS A 179 5.23 2.66 -7.40
N PHE A 180 4.50 2.50 -8.52
CA PHE A 180 3.03 2.45 -8.49
C PHE A 180 2.54 1.24 -7.69
N VAL A 181 3.06 0.05 -7.96
CA VAL A 181 2.70 -1.17 -7.22
C VAL A 181 3.04 -1.02 -5.74
N LYS A 182 4.19 -0.42 -5.40
CA LYS A 182 4.54 -0.13 -4.00
C LYS A 182 3.62 0.90 -3.35
N MET A 183 3.18 1.91 -4.09
CA MET A 183 2.23 2.91 -3.61
C MET A 183 0.88 2.26 -3.27
N VAL A 184 0.36 1.39 -4.14
CA VAL A 184 -0.88 0.64 -3.91
C VAL A 184 -0.74 -0.34 -2.75
N HIS A 185 0.39 -1.05 -2.65
CA HIS A 185 0.73 -1.86 -1.47
C HIS A 185 0.57 -1.05 -0.18
N ASN A 186 1.12 0.16 -0.14
CA ASN A 186 0.98 1.03 1.03
C ASN A 186 -0.45 1.52 1.26
N GLY A 187 -1.25 1.70 0.20
CA GLY A 187 -2.68 1.99 0.33
C GLY A 187 -3.43 0.85 1.01
N ILE A 188 -3.19 -0.39 0.59
CA ILE A 188 -3.74 -1.59 1.24
C ILE A 188 -3.30 -1.67 2.71
N GLU A 189 -2.01 -1.40 3.00
CA GLU A 189 -1.47 -1.35 4.35
C GLU A 189 -2.24 -0.36 5.23
N TYR A 190 -2.57 0.83 4.71
CA TYR A 190 -3.34 1.84 5.44
C TYR A 190 -4.74 1.35 5.80
N ALA A 191 -5.44 0.74 4.85
CA ALA A 191 -6.78 0.18 5.08
C ALA A 191 -6.73 -0.99 6.08
N ASP A 192 -5.74 -1.86 5.96
CA ASP A 192 -5.55 -3.01 6.85
C ASP A 192 -5.25 -2.55 8.29
N MET A 193 -4.35 -1.59 8.47
CA MET A 193 -4.08 -1.02 9.79
C MET A 193 -5.29 -0.32 10.38
N GLN A 194 -6.05 0.40 9.58
CA GLN A 194 -7.24 1.12 10.04
C GLN A 194 -8.33 0.16 10.50
N VAL A 195 -8.64 -0.87 9.72
CA VAL A 195 -9.69 -1.82 10.08
C VAL A 195 -9.31 -2.68 11.30
N ILE A 196 -8.01 -2.95 11.50
CA ILE A 196 -7.49 -3.56 12.74
C ILE A 196 -7.68 -2.61 13.93
N GLY A 197 -7.40 -1.32 13.75
CA GLY A 197 -7.65 -0.29 14.78
C GLY A 197 -9.13 -0.15 15.11
N GLU A 198 -10.01 -0.23 14.12
CA GLU A 198 -11.47 -0.23 14.32
C GLU A 198 -11.93 -1.48 15.10
N ALA A 199 -11.36 -2.66 14.80
CA ALA A 199 -11.63 -3.88 15.55
C ALA A 199 -11.19 -3.74 17.03
N PHE A 200 -10.01 -3.15 17.27
CA PHE A 200 -9.53 -2.82 18.62
C PHE A 200 -10.53 -1.94 19.37
N ASP A 201 -11.00 -0.86 18.74
CA ASP A 201 -11.94 0.09 19.39
C ASP A 201 -13.30 -0.54 19.64
N LEU A 202 -13.82 -1.34 18.73
CA LEU A 202 -15.05 -2.12 18.93
C LEU A 202 -14.96 -3.06 20.13
N LEU A 203 -13.84 -3.76 20.28
CA LEU A 203 -13.61 -4.65 21.42
C LEU A 203 -13.39 -3.87 22.71
N ARG A 204 -12.70 -2.73 22.66
CA ARG A 204 -12.41 -1.86 23.81
C ARG A 204 -13.67 -1.12 24.27
N SER A 205 -14.21 -0.29 23.39
CA SER A 205 -15.29 0.66 23.72
C SER A 205 -16.67 0.01 23.64
N GLY A 206 -16.84 -1.00 22.75
CA GLY A 206 -18.09 -1.72 22.60
C GLY A 206 -18.27 -2.86 23.59
N ALA A 207 -17.29 -3.76 23.69
CA ALA A 207 -17.36 -4.96 24.54
C ALA A 207 -16.65 -4.82 25.90
N GLY A 208 -15.97 -3.71 26.17
CA GLY A 208 -15.25 -3.48 27.43
C GLY A 208 -14.04 -4.40 27.65
N ILE A 209 -13.43 -4.91 26.57
CA ILE A 209 -12.31 -5.84 26.67
C ILE A 209 -11.00 -5.05 26.76
N GLU A 210 -10.25 -5.29 27.83
CA GLU A 210 -8.98 -4.61 28.09
C GLU A 210 -7.87 -5.02 27.11
N PRO A 211 -6.88 -4.13 26.81
CA PRO A 211 -5.82 -4.40 25.83
C PRO A 211 -5.07 -5.71 26.04
N ALA A 212 -4.73 -6.07 27.26
CA ALA A 212 -4.04 -7.31 27.58
C ALA A 212 -4.85 -8.58 27.22
N GLU A 213 -6.18 -8.53 27.33
CA GLU A 213 -7.04 -9.62 26.88
C GLU A 213 -7.23 -9.60 25.35
N GLN A 214 -7.34 -8.42 24.75
CA GLN A 214 -7.34 -8.30 23.30
C GLN A 214 -6.04 -8.84 22.67
N ALA A 215 -4.88 -8.66 23.30
CA ALA A 215 -3.62 -9.25 22.86
C ALA A 215 -3.73 -10.78 22.69
N LYS A 216 -4.40 -11.47 23.61
CA LYS A 216 -4.64 -12.91 23.52
C LYS A 216 -5.60 -13.24 22.38
N ILE A 217 -6.66 -12.46 22.22
CA ILE A 217 -7.62 -12.62 21.10
C ILE A 217 -6.91 -12.49 19.76
N PHE A 218 -6.10 -11.44 19.57
CA PHE A 218 -5.34 -11.23 18.34
C PHE A 218 -4.29 -12.34 18.10
N THR A 219 -3.67 -12.85 19.17
CA THR A 219 -2.77 -14.01 19.08
C THR A 219 -3.50 -15.27 18.59
N GLU A 220 -4.74 -15.51 19.05
CA GLU A 220 -5.55 -16.62 18.55
C GLU A 220 -5.99 -16.38 17.09
N TRP A 221 -6.42 -15.18 16.74
CA TRP A 221 -6.77 -14.81 15.37
C TRP A 221 -5.60 -15.00 14.40
N ASN A 222 -4.37 -14.77 14.85
CA ASN A 222 -3.18 -14.97 14.04
C ASN A 222 -2.83 -16.44 13.74
N LYS A 223 -3.54 -17.40 14.33
CA LYS A 223 -3.39 -18.83 14.01
C LYS A 223 -4.30 -19.29 12.88
N GLY A 224 -5.23 -18.45 12.43
CA GLY A 224 -6.23 -18.76 11.43
C GLY A 224 -6.10 -17.91 10.14
N GLU A 225 -7.22 -17.67 9.52
CA GLU A 225 -7.32 -16.93 8.25
C GLU A 225 -6.87 -15.46 8.33
N LEU A 226 -6.85 -14.87 9.52
CA LEU A 226 -6.32 -13.54 9.79
C LEU A 226 -4.79 -13.51 9.96
N SER A 227 -4.12 -14.66 9.90
CA SER A 227 -2.67 -14.76 10.09
C SER A 227 -1.93 -13.77 9.17
N SER A 228 -1.28 -12.80 9.80
CA SER A 228 -0.56 -11.72 9.10
C SER A 228 0.39 -11.01 10.05
N PHE A 229 1.39 -10.36 9.50
CA PHE A 229 2.33 -9.53 10.26
C PHE A 229 1.62 -8.42 11.05
N LEU A 230 0.63 -7.76 10.45
CA LEU A 230 -0.09 -6.68 11.14
C LEU A 230 -0.91 -7.19 12.33
N ILE A 231 -1.50 -8.38 12.26
CA ILE A 231 -2.18 -9.00 13.40
C ILE A 231 -1.17 -9.41 14.47
N GLU A 232 -0.02 -9.99 14.07
CA GLU A 232 1.06 -10.35 14.99
C GLU A 232 1.55 -9.16 15.81
N ILE A 233 1.96 -8.08 15.13
CA ILE A 233 2.46 -6.88 15.83
C ILE A 233 1.37 -6.14 16.61
N SER A 234 0.10 -6.27 16.20
CA SER A 234 -1.02 -5.71 16.95
C SER A 234 -1.18 -6.43 18.31
N ALA A 235 -1.05 -7.76 18.33
CA ALA A 235 -1.06 -8.53 19.58
C ALA A 235 0.11 -8.10 20.51
N GLU A 236 1.30 -7.89 19.94
CA GLU A 236 2.47 -7.43 20.70
C GLU A 236 2.25 -6.04 21.29
N VAL A 237 1.79 -5.08 20.45
CA VAL A 237 1.49 -3.70 20.88
C VAL A 237 0.43 -3.66 21.98
N LEU A 238 -0.65 -4.44 21.84
CA LEU A 238 -1.74 -4.51 22.80
C LEU A 238 -1.30 -5.16 24.14
N GLY A 239 -0.38 -6.12 24.07
CA GLY A 239 0.19 -6.78 25.26
C GLY A 239 1.27 -5.96 25.97
N HIS A 240 1.79 -4.91 25.34
CA HIS A 240 2.88 -4.13 25.89
C HIS A 240 2.42 -3.18 27.01
N VAL A 241 3.14 -3.22 28.14
CA VAL A 241 2.93 -2.35 29.29
C VAL A 241 4.04 -1.28 29.31
N ASP A 242 3.65 -0.01 29.33
CA ASP A 242 4.61 1.09 29.40
C ASP A 242 5.40 1.08 30.72
N ALA A 243 6.72 0.99 30.60
CA ALA A 243 7.61 0.85 31.75
C ALA A 243 7.62 2.08 32.69
N ARG A 244 7.22 3.27 32.20
CA ARG A 244 7.21 4.50 33.00
C ARG A 244 5.93 4.64 33.84
N THR A 245 4.80 4.20 33.30
CA THR A 245 3.48 4.45 33.90
C THR A 245 2.81 3.20 34.45
N GLY A 246 3.24 2.01 34.00
CA GLY A 246 2.60 0.73 34.32
C GLY A 246 1.24 0.55 33.63
N LYS A 247 0.88 1.41 32.67
CA LYS A 247 -0.38 1.34 31.92
C LYS A 247 -0.18 0.58 30.59
N PRO A 248 -1.27 0.08 29.99
CA PRO A 248 -1.19 -0.41 28.62
C PRO A 248 -0.56 0.64 27.68
N PHE A 249 0.31 0.22 26.79
CA PHE A 249 1.03 1.14 25.89
C PHE A 249 0.09 1.98 25.03
N VAL A 250 -0.99 1.38 24.55
CA VAL A 250 -2.00 2.08 23.73
C VAL A 250 -2.74 3.20 24.47
N ASP A 251 -2.74 3.19 25.82
CA ASP A 251 -3.36 4.22 26.63
C ASP A 251 -2.42 5.41 26.93
N VAL A 252 -1.14 5.29 26.61
CA VAL A 252 -0.15 6.37 26.81
C VAL A 252 0.33 6.98 25.50
N VAL A 253 0.08 6.33 24.37
CA VAL A 253 0.38 6.86 23.03
C VAL A 253 -0.65 7.92 22.66
N VAL A 254 -0.19 9.01 22.05
CA VAL A 254 -1.10 10.04 21.50
C VAL A 254 -1.97 9.42 20.41
N ASP A 255 -3.29 9.61 20.53
CA ASP A 255 -4.27 9.08 19.56
C ASP A 255 -4.26 9.90 18.25
N ALA A 256 -3.15 9.81 17.53
CA ALA A 256 -2.93 10.45 16.24
C ALA A 256 -1.99 9.61 15.37
N ALA A 257 -2.48 9.16 14.23
CA ALA A 257 -1.72 8.32 13.30
C ALA A 257 -1.02 9.15 12.23
N GLY A 258 0.32 9.10 12.20
CA GLY A 258 1.14 9.77 11.20
C GLY A 258 1.06 9.13 9.81
N GLN A 259 1.43 9.90 8.77
CA GLN A 259 1.52 9.40 7.39
C GLN A 259 2.69 10.05 6.63
N LYS A 260 3.28 9.30 5.70
CA LYS A 260 4.39 9.78 4.82
C LYS A 260 3.90 10.16 3.41
N GLY A 261 2.61 10.03 3.11
CA GLY A 261 1.98 10.49 1.87
C GLY A 261 1.63 9.40 0.86
N THR A 262 2.16 8.18 0.96
CA THR A 262 1.89 7.09 -0.02
C THR A 262 0.42 6.68 -0.06
N GLY A 263 -0.27 6.57 1.07
CA GLY A 263 -1.71 6.30 1.12
C GLY A 263 -2.53 7.40 0.45
N ARG A 264 -2.17 8.68 0.68
CA ARG A 264 -2.81 9.82 0.00
C ARG A 264 -2.59 9.76 -1.51
N TRP A 265 -1.39 9.44 -1.99
CA TRP A 265 -1.12 9.29 -3.42
C TRP A 265 -1.95 8.15 -4.03
N THR A 266 -2.12 7.04 -3.31
CA THR A 266 -3.00 5.95 -3.75
C THR A 266 -4.42 6.46 -4.00
N VAL A 267 -4.98 7.25 -3.08
CA VAL A 267 -6.34 7.80 -3.22
C VAL A 267 -6.43 8.79 -4.37
N ILE A 268 -5.46 9.70 -4.55
CA ILE A 268 -5.42 10.64 -5.67
C ILE A 268 -5.39 9.88 -7.00
N SER A 269 -4.46 8.95 -7.15
CA SER A 269 -4.34 8.15 -8.37
C SER A 269 -5.58 7.28 -8.63
N ALA A 270 -6.24 6.78 -7.58
CA ALA A 270 -7.50 6.05 -7.72
C ALA A 270 -8.63 6.92 -8.28
N LEU A 271 -8.72 8.19 -7.83
CA LEU A 271 -9.69 9.15 -8.38
C LEU A 271 -9.43 9.45 -9.86
N GLU A 272 -8.16 9.62 -10.24
CA GLU A 272 -7.75 9.85 -11.64
C GLU A 272 -8.03 8.63 -12.53
N LEU A 273 -7.86 7.43 -12.01
CA LEU A 273 -8.14 6.16 -12.69
C LEU A 273 -9.63 5.75 -12.65
N GLY A 274 -10.47 6.46 -11.89
CA GLY A 274 -11.86 6.05 -11.67
C GLY A 274 -12.00 4.74 -10.87
N SER A 275 -11.00 4.37 -10.07
CA SER A 275 -10.99 3.12 -9.28
C SER A 275 -11.61 3.34 -7.91
N PRO A 276 -12.65 2.58 -7.50
CA PRO A 276 -13.32 2.76 -6.22
C PRO A 276 -12.53 2.11 -5.07
N VAL A 277 -11.65 2.85 -4.43
CA VAL A 277 -10.82 2.40 -3.29
C VAL A 277 -11.34 2.96 -1.96
N SER A 278 -12.64 2.82 -1.70
CA SER A 278 -13.30 3.45 -0.55
C SER A 278 -12.66 3.11 0.80
N GLY A 279 -12.31 1.85 1.06
CA GLY A 279 -11.63 1.46 2.31
C GLY A 279 -10.26 2.13 2.49
N ILE A 280 -9.48 2.21 1.42
CA ILE A 280 -8.19 2.90 1.43
C ILE A 280 -8.39 4.41 1.64
N ALA A 281 -9.37 5.02 0.97
CA ALA A 281 -9.67 6.44 1.12
C ALA A 281 -10.09 6.77 2.55
N GLU A 282 -11.00 6.01 3.13
CA GLU A 282 -11.45 6.19 4.51
C GLU A 282 -10.30 6.07 5.53
N SER A 283 -9.36 5.17 5.31
CA SER A 283 -8.18 5.06 6.18
C SER A 283 -7.30 6.31 6.16
N VAL A 284 -7.17 6.97 5.01
CA VAL A 284 -6.43 8.24 4.88
C VAL A 284 -7.18 9.37 5.58
N PHE A 285 -8.52 9.45 5.44
CA PHE A 285 -9.34 10.44 6.12
C PHE A 285 -9.38 10.22 7.63
N ALA A 286 -9.47 8.97 8.11
CA ALA A 286 -9.40 8.65 9.52
C ALA A 286 -8.07 9.11 10.16
N ARG A 287 -6.92 8.88 9.49
CA ARG A 287 -5.64 9.41 9.94
C ARG A 287 -5.60 10.94 9.97
N ALA A 288 -6.16 11.59 8.95
CA ALA A 288 -6.24 13.04 8.91
C ALA A 288 -7.09 13.59 10.08
N LEU A 289 -8.26 12.98 10.34
CA LEU A 289 -9.12 13.33 11.46
C LEU A 289 -8.43 13.08 12.80
N SER A 290 -7.73 11.97 12.98
CA SER A 290 -7.00 11.67 14.22
C SER A 290 -5.98 12.77 14.58
N SER A 291 -5.37 13.39 13.58
CA SER A 291 -4.39 14.47 13.76
C SER A 291 -5.02 15.83 14.14
N GLN A 292 -6.34 15.97 14.09
CA GLN A 292 -7.06 17.20 14.42
C GLN A 292 -7.43 17.29 15.91
N ALA A 293 -6.46 17.12 16.80
CA ALA A 293 -6.68 16.99 18.24
C ALA A 293 -7.48 18.14 18.85
N ALA A 294 -7.22 19.39 18.44
CA ALA A 294 -7.95 20.57 18.94
C ALA A 294 -9.42 20.56 18.53
N GLN A 295 -9.73 20.19 17.27
CA GLN A 295 -11.12 20.10 16.80
C GLN A 295 -11.84 18.92 17.47
N ARG A 296 -11.17 17.78 17.64
CA ARG A 296 -11.75 16.62 18.34
C ARG A 296 -12.09 16.97 19.80
N LYS A 297 -11.20 17.69 20.49
CA LYS A 297 -11.47 18.15 21.85
C LYS A 297 -12.69 19.06 21.90
N LEU A 298 -12.76 20.05 21.02
CA LEU A 298 -13.92 20.96 20.94
C LEU A 298 -15.21 20.20 20.57
N GLY A 299 -15.11 19.20 19.68
CA GLY A 299 -16.21 18.32 19.32
C GLY A 299 -16.79 17.55 20.51
N GLN A 300 -15.94 17.06 21.41
CA GLN A 300 -16.38 16.38 22.65
C GLN A 300 -17.19 17.33 23.58
N GLU A 301 -16.88 18.61 23.55
CA GLU A 301 -17.56 19.61 24.40
C GLU A 301 -18.87 20.09 23.78
N LEU A 302 -18.97 20.20 22.47
CA LEU A 302 -20.07 20.87 21.77
C LEU A 302 -21.07 19.93 21.09
N LEU A 303 -20.64 18.75 20.66
CA LEU A 303 -21.48 17.82 19.93
C LEU A 303 -22.14 16.81 20.87
N ALA A 304 -23.45 16.64 20.73
CA ALA A 304 -24.19 15.66 21.54
C ALA A 304 -23.79 14.24 21.17
N GLY A 305 -23.44 13.43 22.16
CA GLY A 305 -23.39 11.98 22.05
C GLY A 305 -24.75 11.37 22.41
N ASN A 306 -25.12 10.29 21.76
CA ASN A 306 -26.26 9.47 22.19
C ASN A 306 -25.71 8.29 22.98
N GLU A 307 -26.00 8.25 24.27
CA GLU A 307 -25.76 7.07 25.10
C GLU A 307 -26.89 6.05 24.86
N VAL A 308 -26.75 5.27 23.81
CA VAL A 308 -27.63 4.13 23.56
C VAL A 308 -27.03 2.90 24.23
N LYS A 309 -27.78 2.29 25.14
CA LYS A 309 -27.39 0.98 25.69
C LYS A 309 -27.68 -0.09 24.64
N VAL A 310 -26.62 -0.67 24.10
CA VAL A 310 -26.70 -1.78 23.18
C VAL A 310 -26.27 -3.05 23.94
N GLU A 311 -27.08 -4.08 23.89
CA GLU A 311 -26.67 -5.39 24.40
C GLU A 311 -25.66 -6.02 23.45
N ILE A 312 -24.47 -6.27 23.95
CA ILE A 312 -23.39 -6.87 23.17
C ILE A 312 -23.55 -8.40 23.24
N PRO A 313 -23.77 -9.08 22.11
CA PRO A 313 -23.95 -10.53 22.12
C PRO A 313 -22.65 -11.25 22.47
N GLU A 314 -22.74 -12.42 23.06
CA GLU A 314 -21.58 -13.29 23.39
C GLU A 314 -20.75 -13.61 22.14
N THR A 315 -21.36 -13.62 20.97
CA THR A 315 -20.68 -13.86 19.68
C THR A 315 -19.90 -12.65 19.16
N PHE A 316 -19.93 -11.50 19.82
CA PHE A 316 -19.43 -10.23 19.26
C PHE A 316 -17.95 -10.28 18.89
N VAL A 317 -17.10 -10.93 19.68
CA VAL A 317 -15.67 -11.11 19.38
C VAL A 317 -15.50 -11.90 18.08
N GLU A 318 -16.27 -12.95 17.90
CA GLU A 318 -16.26 -13.76 16.66
C GLU A 318 -16.86 -12.98 15.47
N ASP A 319 -17.93 -12.21 15.72
CA ASP A 319 -18.51 -11.36 14.70
C ASP A 319 -17.49 -10.30 14.19
N VAL A 320 -16.74 -9.68 15.10
CA VAL A 320 -15.65 -8.73 14.77
C VAL A 320 -14.54 -9.43 13.98
N ARG A 321 -14.15 -10.66 14.36
CA ARG A 321 -13.16 -11.45 13.61
C ARG A 321 -13.58 -11.67 12.16
N GLN A 322 -14.81 -12.11 11.95
CA GLN A 322 -15.35 -12.36 10.60
C GLN A 322 -15.47 -11.07 9.78
N ALA A 323 -15.97 -10.00 10.40
CA ALA A 323 -16.06 -8.69 9.76
C ALA A 323 -14.68 -8.15 9.37
N LEU A 324 -13.67 -8.31 10.24
CA LEU A 324 -12.29 -7.93 9.99
C LEU A 324 -11.74 -8.66 8.76
N TYR A 325 -11.91 -9.97 8.69
CA TYR A 325 -11.47 -10.76 7.55
C TYR A 325 -12.12 -10.31 6.24
N ALA A 326 -13.46 -10.14 6.23
CA ALA A 326 -14.17 -9.67 5.06
C ALA A 326 -13.71 -8.27 4.61
N SER A 327 -13.47 -7.35 5.53
CA SER A 327 -13.00 -6.00 5.21
C SER A 327 -11.56 -5.97 4.70
N LYS A 328 -10.70 -6.85 5.24
CA LYS A 328 -9.35 -7.06 4.68
C LYS A 328 -9.43 -7.55 3.24
N LEU A 329 -10.26 -8.55 2.94
CA LEU A 329 -10.46 -9.04 1.57
C LEU A 329 -10.87 -7.92 0.61
N VAL A 330 -11.79 -7.05 1.02
CA VAL A 330 -12.21 -5.89 0.21
C VAL A 330 -11.05 -4.92 -0.02
N SER A 331 -10.24 -4.66 1.00
CA SER A 331 -9.08 -3.76 0.86
C SER A 331 -8.08 -4.26 -0.17
N TYR A 332 -7.77 -5.56 -0.16
CA TYR A 332 -6.93 -6.18 -1.20
C TYR A 332 -7.61 -6.16 -2.57
N ALA A 333 -8.91 -6.46 -2.64
CA ALA A 333 -9.66 -6.44 -3.89
C ALA A 333 -9.64 -5.05 -4.54
N GLN A 334 -9.84 -3.99 -3.77
CA GLN A 334 -9.77 -2.61 -4.25
C GLN A 334 -8.38 -2.24 -4.76
N GLY A 335 -7.32 -2.62 -4.04
CA GLY A 335 -5.95 -2.37 -4.46
C GLY A 335 -5.58 -3.09 -5.75
N LEU A 336 -5.94 -4.38 -5.87
CA LEU A 336 -5.67 -5.18 -7.07
C LEU A 336 -6.49 -4.70 -8.29
N ASP A 337 -7.73 -4.28 -8.08
CA ASP A 337 -8.56 -3.67 -9.12
C ASP A 337 -7.95 -2.35 -9.62
N MET A 338 -7.43 -1.53 -8.71
CA MET A 338 -6.70 -0.32 -9.06
C MET A 338 -5.42 -0.63 -9.88
N LEU A 339 -4.69 -1.70 -9.55
CA LEU A 339 -3.54 -2.15 -10.37
C LEU A 339 -3.97 -2.55 -11.78
N THR A 340 -5.13 -3.20 -11.92
CA THR A 340 -5.70 -3.56 -13.22
C THR A 340 -6.05 -2.31 -14.04
N SER A 341 -6.66 -1.32 -13.41
CA SER A 341 -6.99 -0.03 -14.05
C SER A 341 -5.73 0.71 -14.51
N ALA A 342 -4.71 0.76 -13.65
CA ALA A 342 -3.42 1.37 -13.97
C ALA A 342 -2.68 0.64 -15.10
N ALA A 343 -2.72 -0.70 -15.11
CA ALA A 343 -2.13 -1.51 -16.17
C ALA A 343 -2.70 -1.14 -17.55
N LYS A 344 -4.02 -0.93 -17.62
CA LYS A 344 -4.71 -0.51 -18.83
C LYS A 344 -4.36 0.93 -19.22
N GLU A 345 -4.38 1.86 -18.27
CA GLU A 345 -4.14 3.28 -18.51
C GLU A 345 -2.70 3.55 -18.96
N TYR A 346 -1.73 2.92 -18.31
CA TYR A 346 -0.31 3.18 -18.58
C TYR A 346 0.34 2.17 -19.53
N GLY A 347 -0.40 1.15 -19.99
CA GLY A 347 0.13 0.10 -20.87
C GLY A 347 1.12 -0.84 -20.17
N TRP A 348 0.99 -1.04 -18.86
CA TRP A 348 1.83 -1.97 -18.12
C TRP A 348 1.30 -3.41 -18.18
N ASP A 349 2.19 -4.38 -18.34
CA ASP A 349 1.86 -5.81 -18.28
C ASP A 349 1.99 -6.33 -16.83
N LEU A 350 1.14 -5.83 -15.93
CA LEU A 350 1.17 -6.23 -14.52
C LEU A 350 0.62 -7.64 -14.34
N LYS A 351 1.39 -8.50 -13.67
CA LYS A 351 1.01 -9.87 -13.32
C LYS A 351 0.56 -9.90 -11.86
N LEU A 352 -0.75 -9.91 -11.61
CA LEU A 352 -1.29 -9.82 -10.25
C LEU A 352 -0.94 -11.03 -9.37
N ASP A 353 -0.81 -12.21 -9.96
CA ASP A 353 -0.33 -13.41 -9.28
C ASP A 353 1.13 -13.26 -8.82
N GLU A 354 2.01 -12.78 -9.68
CA GLU A 354 3.40 -12.48 -9.33
C GLU A 354 3.47 -11.41 -8.24
N ILE A 355 2.74 -10.28 -8.41
CA ILE A 355 2.70 -9.18 -7.43
C ILE A 355 2.24 -9.69 -6.06
N ALA A 356 1.14 -10.45 -6.00
CA ALA A 356 0.67 -11.03 -4.74
C ALA A 356 1.72 -11.99 -4.13
N SER A 357 2.42 -12.74 -4.96
CA SER A 357 3.51 -13.63 -4.56
C SER A 357 4.65 -12.87 -3.88
N LEU A 358 5.04 -11.68 -4.40
CA LEU A 358 6.10 -10.87 -3.83
C LEU A 358 5.76 -10.35 -2.43
N TRP A 359 4.48 -10.19 -2.12
CA TRP A 359 4.01 -9.66 -0.83
C TRP A 359 3.89 -10.73 0.27
N ARG A 360 4.13 -12.01 -0.04
CA ARG A 360 4.03 -13.11 0.94
C ARG A 360 5.06 -13.05 2.07
N ALA A 361 6.23 -12.45 1.82
CA ALA A 361 7.25 -12.24 2.83
C ALA A 361 8.00 -10.92 2.61
N GLY A 362 8.76 -10.47 3.62
CA GLY A 362 9.58 -9.28 3.53
C GLY A 362 8.81 -7.97 3.34
N CYS A 363 7.51 -7.94 3.63
CA CYS A 363 6.72 -6.72 3.54
C CYS A 363 5.75 -6.55 4.73
N ILE A 364 5.18 -5.37 4.88
CA ILE A 364 4.30 -5.04 6.00
C ILE A 364 2.93 -5.73 5.88
N ILE A 365 2.44 -5.95 4.67
CA ILE A 365 1.13 -6.59 4.45
C ILE A 365 1.22 -8.12 4.26
N ARG A 366 2.36 -8.73 4.56
CA ARG A 366 2.49 -10.20 4.46
C ARG A 366 1.42 -10.90 5.29
N ALA A 367 0.69 -11.82 4.67
CA ALA A 367 -0.45 -12.51 5.24
C ALA A 367 -0.66 -13.88 4.56
N GLU A 368 -1.28 -14.81 5.27
CA GLU A 368 -1.64 -16.12 4.74
C GLU A 368 -2.58 -16.02 3.53
N LEU A 369 -3.51 -15.08 3.57
CA LEU A 369 -4.42 -14.68 2.51
C LEU A 369 -3.75 -14.48 1.13
N LEU A 370 -2.50 -14.01 1.08
CA LEU A 370 -1.77 -13.77 -0.18
C LEU A 370 -1.50 -15.04 -0.97
N LYS A 371 -1.42 -16.19 -0.31
CA LYS A 371 -1.30 -17.48 -1.00
C LYS A 371 -2.53 -17.78 -1.87
N ASP A 372 -3.71 -17.51 -1.33
CA ASP A 372 -4.97 -17.75 -2.06
C ASP A 372 -5.23 -16.67 -3.12
N ILE A 373 -4.80 -15.43 -2.89
CA ILE A 373 -4.80 -14.39 -3.92
C ILE A 373 -3.89 -14.80 -5.09
N THR A 374 -2.66 -15.25 -4.81
CA THR A 374 -1.74 -15.74 -5.83
C THR A 374 -2.38 -16.84 -6.67
N LYS A 375 -2.98 -17.85 -6.01
CA LYS A 375 -3.68 -18.95 -6.71
C LYS A 375 -4.85 -18.46 -7.57
N ALA A 376 -5.64 -17.50 -7.07
CA ALA A 376 -6.79 -16.97 -7.79
C ALA A 376 -6.39 -16.30 -9.11
N TYR A 377 -5.30 -15.54 -9.11
CA TYR A 377 -4.81 -14.85 -10.31
C TYR A 377 -3.86 -15.69 -11.19
N ALA A 378 -3.34 -16.82 -10.68
CA ALA A 378 -2.58 -17.78 -11.46
C ALA A 378 -3.48 -18.79 -12.21
N ALA A 379 -4.80 -18.81 -11.95
CA ALA A 379 -5.74 -19.67 -12.64
C ALA A 379 -5.90 -19.28 -14.12
N ASP A 380 -6.30 -20.26 -14.97
CA ASP A 380 -6.54 -20.02 -16.40
C ASP A 380 -7.62 -18.96 -16.61
N GLU A 381 -8.71 -19.02 -15.82
CA GLU A 381 -9.76 -17.99 -15.78
C GLU A 381 -9.49 -17.05 -14.59
N LYS A 382 -8.85 -15.92 -14.89
CA LYS A 382 -8.56 -14.88 -13.88
C LYS A 382 -9.83 -14.15 -13.48
N PRO A 383 -10.09 -13.93 -12.18
CA PRO A 383 -11.26 -13.20 -11.76
C PRO A 383 -11.16 -11.72 -12.16
N ALA A 384 -12.24 -11.16 -12.68
CA ALA A 384 -12.33 -9.72 -13.01
C ALA A 384 -12.21 -8.83 -11.76
N ASN A 385 -12.59 -9.35 -10.60
CA ASN A 385 -12.36 -8.76 -9.28
C ASN A 385 -12.06 -9.89 -8.31
N LEU A 386 -11.16 -9.68 -7.35
CA LEU A 386 -10.76 -10.70 -6.36
C LEU A 386 -11.95 -11.36 -5.66
N LEU A 387 -12.98 -10.56 -5.32
CA LEU A 387 -14.18 -11.04 -4.61
C LEU A 387 -15.01 -12.04 -5.42
N PHE A 388 -14.77 -12.16 -6.74
CA PHE A 388 -15.45 -13.11 -7.61
C PHE A 388 -14.76 -14.47 -7.69
N ALA A 389 -13.55 -14.60 -7.16
CA ALA A 389 -12.89 -15.89 -7.04
C ALA A 389 -13.65 -16.79 -6.05
N PRO A 390 -13.91 -18.08 -6.37
CA PRO A 390 -14.83 -18.94 -5.60
C PRO A 390 -14.50 -19.02 -4.10
N ALA A 391 -13.22 -19.09 -3.73
CA ALA A 391 -12.81 -19.14 -2.33
C ALA A 391 -13.22 -17.87 -1.56
N PHE A 392 -13.03 -16.70 -2.16
CA PHE A 392 -13.34 -15.42 -1.53
C PHE A 392 -14.83 -15.10 -1.56
N THR A 393 -15.54 -15.47 -2.62
CA THR A 393 -17.01 -15.38 -2.68
C THR A 393 -17.64 -16.12 -1.52
N LYS A 394 -17.17 -17.36 -1.24
CA LYS A 394 -17.65 -18.16 -0.13
C LYS A 394 -17.30 -17.54 1.22
N ALA A 395 -16.04 -17.16 1.42
CA ALA A 395 -15.56 -16.59 2.68
C ALA A 395 -16.35 -15.32 3.09
N ILE A 396 -16.63 -14.44 2.12
CA ILE A 396 -17.43 -13.24 2.37
C ILE A 396 -18.89 -13.61 2.65
N ALA A 397 -19.47 -14.55 1.92
CA ALA A 397 -20.86 -14.98 2.15
C ALA A 397 -21.03 -15.52 3.58
N ASP A 398 -20.08 -16.31 4.06
CA ASP A 398 -20.07 -16.85 5.41
C ASP A 398 -19.94 -15.73 6.47
N ALA A 399 -19.09 -14.75 6.25
CA ALA A 399 -18.85 -13.62 7.16
C ALA A 399 -19.95 -12.53 7.13
N LEU A 400 -20.73 -12.44 6.06
CA LEU A 400 -21.66 -11.33 5.80
C LEU A 400 -22.67 -11.07 6.93
N PRO A 401 -23.31 -12.07 7.56
CA PRO A 401 -24.24 -11.82 8.65
C PRO A 401 -23.56 -11.18 9.88
N ALA A 402 -22.37 -11.64 10.24
CA ALA A 402 -21.57 -11.09 11.32
C ALA A 402 -21.13 -9.65 10.99
N TRP A 403 -20.63 -9.41 9.78
CA TRP A 403 -20.19 -8.09 9.33
C TRP A 403 -21.30 -7.05 9.41
N ARG A 404 -22.52 -7.39 9.00
CA ARG A 404 -23.68 -6.51 9.13
C ARG A 404 -24.02 -6.20 10.59
N ARG A 405 -23.97 -7.20 11.48
CA ARG A 405 -24.20 -6.98 12.92
C ARG A 405 -23.15 -6.03 13.50
N VAL A 406 -21.87 -6.23 13.17
CA VAL A 406 -20.76 -5.38 13.66
C VAL A 406 -20.96 -3.92 13.25
N VAL A 407 -21.22 -3.66 11.97
CA VAL A 407 -21.45 -2.29 11.48
C VAL A 407 -22.69 -1.67 12.14
N ALA A 408 -23.79 -2.42 12.23
CA ALA A 408 -25.02 -1.93 12.88
C ALA A 408 -24.79 -1.62 14.38
N THR A 409 -24.09 -2.48 15.09
CA THR A 409 -23.74 -2.28 16.51
C THR A 409 -22.83 -1.06 16.68
N ALA A 410 -21.81 -0.90 15.83
CA ALA A 410 -20.93 0.25 15.86
C ALA A 410 -21.69 1.58 15.71
N VAL A 411 -22.61 1.65 14.74
CA VAL A 411 -23.45 2.84 14.52
C VAL A 411 -24.32 3.14 15.74
N GLN A 412 -24.93 2.14 16.35
CA GLN A 412 -25.75 2.31 17.55
C GLN A 412 -24.93 2.78 18.76
N LEU A 413 -23.71 2.31 18.91
CA LEU A 413 -22.78 2.72 19.97
C LEU A 413 -22.10 4.06 19.72
N GLY A 414 -22.20 4.62 18.51
CA GLY A 414 -21.45 5.81 18.11
C GLY A 414 -19.95 5.58 17.96
N ILE A 415 -19.53 4.32 17.75
CA ILE A 415 -18.12 3.97 17.49
C ILE A 415 -17.84 4.13 15.98
N PRO A 416 -16.89 4.97 15.58
CA PRO A 416 -16.58 5.19 14.17
C PRO A 416 -15.85 3.98 13.57
N VAL A 417 -16.43 3.41 12.52
CA VAL A 417 -15.86 2.27 11.78
C VAL A 417 -15.86 2.54 10.27
N PRO A 418 -15.14 3.57 9.79
CA PRO A 418 -15.22 4.00 8.40
C PRO A 418 -14.78 2.92 7.42
N VAL A 419 -13.75 2.11 7.71
CA VAL A 419 -13.30 1.07 6.79
C VAL A 419 -14.24 -0.14 6.80
N PHE A 420 -14.74 -0.60 7.96
CA PHE A 420 -15.77 -1.65 8.00
C PHE A 420 -17.02 -1.24 7.21
N SER A 421 -17.48 0.00 7.41
CA SER A 421 -18.69 0.50 6.78
C SER A 421 -18.54 0.70 5.27
N SER A 422 -17.47 1.33 4.82
CA SER A 422 -17.25 1.58 3.39
C SER A 422 -16.93 0.30 2.61
N SER A 423 -16.25 -0.65 3.23
CA SER A 423 -16.00 -1.96 2.64
C SER A 423 -17.30 -2.76 2.45
N LEU A 424 -18.20 -2.73 3.44
CA LEU A 424 -19.52 -3.34 3.32
C LEU A 424 -20.38 -2.66 2.24
N ALA A 425 -20.34 -1.32 2.17
CA ALA A 425 -21.04 -0.56 1.15
C ALA A 425 -20.51 -0.85 -0.26
N TYR A 426 -19.18 -0.99 -0.42
CA TYR A 426 -18.56 -1.42 -1.69
C TYR A 426 -19.06 -2.81 -2.11
N TYR A 427 -19.01 -3.78 -1.21
CA TYR A 427 -19.53 -5.13 -1.46
C TYR A 427 -21.00 -5.11 -1.87
N ASP A 428 -21.84 -4.37 -1.14
CA ASP A 428 -23.27 -4.26 -1.48
C ASP A 428 -23.50 -3.54 -2.81
N GLY A 429 -22.69 -2.54 -3.15
CA GLY A 429 -22.72 -1.86 -4.44
C GLY A 429 -22.43 -2.80 -5.61
N LEU A 430 -21.37 -3.63 -5.48
CA LEU A 430 -20.98 -4.59 -6.53
C LEU A 430 -22.06 -5.63 -6.85
N ARG A 431 -22.84 -6.05 -5.85
CA ARG A 431 -23.85 -7.13 -6.02
C ARG A 431 -25.24 -6.63 -6.39
N ARG A 432 -25.50 -5.31 -6.36
CA ARG A 432 -26.83 -4.78 -6.65
C ARG A 432 -27.05 -4.58 -8.14
N LYS A 433 -28.20 -5.03 -8.64
CA LYS A 433 -28.63 -4.79 -10.03
C LYS A 433 -28.78 -3.29 -10.34
N ARG A 434 -29.22 -2.49 -9.36
CA ARG A 434 -29.36 -1.03 -9.48
C ARG A 434 -28.90 -0.36 -8.19
N VAL A 435 -28.18 0.73 -8.37
CA VAL A 435 -27.75 1.66 -7.30
C VAL A 435 -28.42 3.02 -7.50
N ALA A 436 -28.10 4.01 -6.69
CA ALA A 436 -28.70 5.35 -6.75
C ALA A 436 -28.30 6.17 -8.00
N ALA A 437 -27.37 5.70 -8.81
CA ALA A 437 -26.77 6.44 -9.92
C ALA A 437 -27.80 6.92 -10.97
N ALA A 438 -28.88 6.18 -11.19
CA ALA A 438 -29.90 6.58 -12.16
C ALA A 438 -30.61 7.90 -11.79
N LEU A 439 -30.86 8.15 -10.48
CA LEU A 439 -31.42 9.42 -10.04
C LEU A 439 -30.39 10.55 -10.24
N ILE A 440 -29.13 10.31 -9.88
CA ILE A 440 -28.05 11.29 -10.06
C ILE A 440 -27.90 11.67 -11.53
N GLN A 441 -27.91 10.67 -12.43
CA GLN A 441 -27.80 10.92 -13.87
C GLN A 441 -29.03 11.68 -14.41
N GLY A 442 -30.23 11.36 -13.95
CA GLY A 442 -31.44 12.11 -14.29
C GLY A 442 -31.40 13.58 -13.82
N GLN A 443 -30.86 13.84 -12.60
CA GLN A 443 -30.61 15.20 -12.11
C GLN A 443 -29.62 15.95 -13.01
N ARG A 444 -28.51 15.30 -13.40
CA ARG A 444 -27.51 15.88 -14.30
C ARG A 444 -28.12 16.21 -15.66
N ASP A 445 -28.97 15.36 -16.18
CA ASP A 445 -29.66 15.60 -17.43
C ASP A 445 -30.63 16.80 -17.31
N LEU A 446 -31.38 16.88 -16.22
CA LEU A 446 -32.34 17.97 -15.97
C LEU A 446 -31.68 19.35 -15.89
N PHE A 447 -30.59 19.47 -15.10
CA PHE A 447 -29.96 20.77 -14.89
C PHE A 447 -28.93 21.16 -15.93
N GLY A 448 -28.39 20.20 -16.70
CA GLY A 448 -27.24 20.46 -17.57
C GLY A 448 -27.25 19.73 -18.90
N ALA A 449 -28.32 19.06 -19.27
CA ALA A 449 -28.44 18.24 -20.48
C ALA A 449 -27.27 17.24 -20.63
N HIS A 450 -26.83 16.64 -19.51
CA HIS A 450 -25.69 15.73 -19.50
C HIS A 450 -26.03 14.32 -20.02
N THR A 451 -27.17 14.16 -20.64
CA THR A 451 -27.63 12.95 -21.30
C THR A 451 -27.69 11.71 -20.39
N TYR A 452 -28.28 10.65 -20.86
CA TYR A 452 -28.34 9.36 -20.18
C TYR A 452 -28.50 8.20 -21.15
N GLY A 453 -27.98 7.03 -20.77
CA GLY A 453 -28.28 5.76 -21.42
C GLY A 453 -29.58 5.15 -20.87
N ARG A 454 -30.30 4.39 -21.68
CA ARG A 454 -31.49 3.63 -21.28
C ARG A 454 -31.16 2.16 -21.04
N VAL A 455 -31.95 1.48 -20.23
CA VAL A 455 -31.79 0.03 -19.96
C VAL A 455 -32.53 -0.86 -20.97
N ASP A 456 -33.40 -0.29 -21.79
CA ASP A 456 -34.29 -0.98 -22.72
C ASP A 456 -33.96 -0.71 -24.19
N THR A 457 -33.06 0.21 -24.48
CA THR A 457 -32.58 0.50 -25.83
C THR A 457 -31.14 1.07 -25.76
N GLU A 458 -30.39 0.84 -26.84
CA GLU A 458 -29.08 1.45 -27.03
C GLU A 458 -29.19 2.92 -27.44
N GLY A 459 -28.18 3.72 -27.17
CA GLY A 459 -28.14 5.13 -27.52
C GLY A 459 -27.97 6.05 -26.32
N THR A 460 -27.78 7.33 -26.61
CA THR A 460 -27.66 8.40 -25.63
C THR A 460 -28.82 9.34 -25.77
N PHE A 461 -29.49 9.68 -24.68
CA PHE A 461 -30.76 10.39 -24.68
C PHE A 461 -30.70 11.64 -23.80
N HIS A 462 -31.56 12.61 -24.11
CA HIS A 462 -31.87 13.79 -23.32
C HIS A 462 -33.37 14.01 -23.25
N THR A 463 -33.89 14.35 -22.08
CA THR A 463 -35.27 14.75 -21.88
C THR A 463 -35.41 16.26 -21.98
N LEU A 464 -36.35 16.77 -22.79
CA LEU A 464 -36.65 18.20 -22.92
C LEU A 464 -37.40 18.71 -21.68
N TRP A 465 -36.76 18.75 -20.54
CA TRP A 465 -37.33 19.00 -19.20
C TRP A 465 -38.11 20.31 -19.08
N GLY A 466 -37.67 21.36 -19.79
CA GLY A 466 -38.28 22.70 -19.80
C GLY A 466 -39.43 22.85 -20.82
N GLU A 467 -39.68 21.84 -21.64
CA GLU A 467 -40.70 21.83 -22.68
C GLU A 467 -41.78 20.80 -22.38
N ASP A 468 -42.05 19.91 -23.30
CA ASP A 468 -43.10 18.89 -23.22
C ASP A 468 -42.64 17.60 -22.53
N LYS A 469 -41.38 17.54 -22.06
CA LYS A 469 -40.72 16.37 -21.47
C LYS A 469 -40.58 15.19 -22.43
N SER A 470 -40.65 15.43 -23.74
CA SER A 470 -40.28 14.42 -24.73
C SER A 470 -38.82 14.07 -24.65
N GLU A 471 -38.46 12.88 -25.12
CA GLU A 471 -37.09 12.41 -25.20
C GLU A 471 -36.56 12.60 -26.61
N ILE A 472 -35.33 13.03 -26.72
CA ILE A 472 -34.60 13.09 -27.98
C ILE A 472 -33.35 12.24 -27.89
N GLU A 473 -32.95 11.62 -29.00
CA GLU A 473 -31.64 10.98 -29.11
C GLU A 473 -30.56 12.05 -29.25
N ALA A 474 -29.64 12.06 -28.37
CA ALA A 474 -28.52 13.00 -28.40
C ALA A 474 -27.42 12.47 -29.34
N VAL A 475 -26.93 13.30 -30.24
CA VAL A 475 -25.75 12.96 -31.02
C VAL A 475 -24.55 13.07 -30.11
N ASP A 476 -23.75 12.00 -30.01
CA ASP A 476 -22.55 11.95 -29.15
C ASP A 476 -21.60 13.08 -29.61
N THR A 477 -21.41 14.09 -28.77
CA THR A 477 -20.53 15.23 -29.02
C THR A 477 -19.23 15.16 -28.21
N HIS A 478 -18.87 13.94 -27.71
CA HIS A 478 -17.65 13.76 -26.92
C HIS A 478 -16.71 12.74 -27.54
#